data_14475b4899f0e8d6251f27bd4d3196fd
#
_entry.id   14475b4899f0e8d6251f27bd4d3196fd
#
_cell.length_a   1.000
_cell.length_b   1.000
_cell.length_c   1.000
_cell.angle_alpha   90.00
_cell.angle_beta   90.00
_cell.angle_gamma   90.00
#
_symmetry.space_group_name_H-M   'P 1'
#
loop_
_entity.id
_entity.type
_entity.pdbx_description
1 polymer ?
#
loop_
_entity_poly.entity_id
_entity_poly.type
_entity_poly.pdbx_seq_one_letter_code
_entity_poly.pdbx_strand_id
1 'polypeptide(L)'
;RNRDVDCPFRQDSDFLYLTGFSEPDAVMVLIPGRKHGEYILFCREKDPEQETWHGRRAGQEGAVEDYDADDSFPIEDMDDILPGLLEGTDAIFNIMGRYAEFDQRLIGWVNHIKAQSRAGLHVPSEFVSLDYILHDMRLFKSREELKLMRKAATISVRAHERAMRLCRPGQYEYQIAAEFDHEFRKCGAQHAYPAIVGGGANGCILHYAENNDELKDGDLLLIDSGCEVQGYASDITRTFP
;
A
#
# COMPACT_ATOMS: atom_id res chain seq x y z
N ARG A 1 -9.79 13.70 13.71
CA ARG A 1 -10.69 12.75 13.01
C ARG A 1 -12.14 13.14 13.26
N ASN A 2 -12.91 13.32 12.21
CA ASN A 2 -14.35 13.37 12.31
C ASN A 2 -14.85 11.93 12.51
N ARG A 3 -15.84 11.70 13.38
CA ARG A 3 -16.34 10.35 13.69
C ARG A 3 -17.10 9.70 12.53
N ASP A 4 -17.48 10.49 11.53
CA ASP A 4 -18.30 10.09 10.39
C ASP A 4 -17.49 9.85 9.08
N VAL A 5 -16.18 10.03 9.13
CA VAL A 5 -15.33 9.91 7.93
C VAL A 5 -14.09 9.09 8.24
N ASP A 6 -13.89 8.04 7.48
CA ASP A 6 -12.67 7.23 7.50
C ASP A 6 -11.53 7.92 6.76
N CYS A 7 -10.30 7.66 7.20
CA CYS A 7 -9.12 8.04 6.43
C CYS A 7 -9.05 7.15 5.16
N PRO A 8 -8.65 7.72 4.03
CA PRO A 8 -8.38 6.90 2.84
C PRO A 8 -7.44 5.75 3.18
N PHE A 9 -7.85 4.54 2.84
CA PHE A 9 -7.00 3.36 2.99
C PHE A 9 -5.97 3.31 1.86
N ARG A 10 -4.74 2.97 2.21
CA ARG A 10 -3.70 2.61 1.26
C ARG A 10 -3.14 1.25 1.64
N GLN A 11 -3.18 0.32 0.70
CA GLN A 11 -2.71 -1.04 0.89
C GLN A 11 -1.21 -1.08 1.15
N ASP A 12 -0.77 -2.04 1.96
CA ASP A 12 0.65 -2.38 2.12
C ASP A 12 1.30 -2.65 0.77
N SER A 13 2.51 -2.14 0.56
CA SER A 13 3.18 -2.19 -0.74
C SER A 13 3.61 -3.59 -1.14
N ASP A 14 3.97 -4.45 -0.19
CA ASP A 14 4.35 -5.85 -0.45
C ASP A 14 3.11 -6.67 -0.79
N PHE A 15 2.03 -6.46 -0.04
CA PHE A 15 0.75 -7.12 -0.31
C PHE A 15 0.19 -6.72 -1.69
N LEU A 16 0.21 -5.41 -2.00
CA LEU A 16 -0.23 -4.91 -3.30
C LEU A 16 0.63 -5.46 -4.45
N TYR A 17 1.96 -5.55 -4.24
CA TYR A 17 2.89 -6.13 -5.22
C TYR A 17 2.58 -7.59 -5.54
N LEU A 18 2.21 -8.38 -4.53
CA LEU A 18 1.95 -9.81 -4.70
C LEU A 18 0.56 -10.09 -5.27
N THR A 19 -0.45 -9.30 -4.91
CA THR A 19 -1.86 -9.62 -5.13
C THR A 19 -2.58 -8.67 -6.08
N GLY A 20 -2.10 -7.43 -6.20
CA GLY A 20 -2.88 -6.35 -6.82
C GLY A 20 -4.11 -5.92 -6.01
N PHE A 21 -4.44 -6.61 -4.92
CA PHE A 21 -5.65 -6.39 -4.13
C PHE A 21 -5.53 -5.14 -3.26
N SER A 22 -6.43 -4.19 -3.45
CA SER A 22 -6.33 -2.84 -2.84
C SER A 22 -7.26 -2.61 -1.66
N GLU A 23 -8.12 -3.58 -1.30
CA GLU A 23 -9.05 -3.43 -0.18
C GLU A 23 -8.40 -3.76 1.17
N PRO A 24 -8.91 -3.17 2.28
CA PRO A 24 -8.47 -3.52 3.62
C PRO A 24 -8.96 -4.92 4.04
N ASP A 25 -8.45 -5.39 5.18
CA ASP A 25 -8.86 -6.64 5.82
C ASP A 25 -8.72 -7.84 4.88
N ALA A 26 -7.53 -8.05 4.38
CA ALA A 26 -7.21 -9.17 3.50
C ALA A 26 -5.93 -9.89 3.91
N VAL A 27 -5.90 -11.19 3.68
CA VAL A 27 -4.74 -12.06 3.91
C VAL A 27 -4.53 -12.96 2.70
N MET A 28 -3.33 -12.96 2.17
CA MET A 28 -2.90 -13.86 1.12
C MET A 28 -2.21 -15.09 1.71
N VAL A 29 -2.54 -16.27 1.20
CA VAL A 29 -1.84 -17.51 1.51
C VAL A 29 -1.38 -18.15 0.20
N LEU A 30 -0.10 -18.48 0.12
CA LEU A 30 0.49 -19.18 -1.01
C LEU A 30 1.05 -20.53 -0.54
N ILE A 31 0.55 -21.63 -1.11
CA ILE A 31 0.97 -22.99 -0.79
C ILE A 31 1.39 -23.69 -2.07
N PRO A 32 2.69 -23.62 -2.43
CA PRO A 32 3.18 -24.24 -3.66
C PRO A 32 2.94 -25.75 -3.68
N GLY A 33 2.43 -26.25 -4.79
CA GLY A 33 2.11 -27.68 -5.00
C GLY A 33 0.78 -28.14 -4.42
N ARG A 34 -0.04 -27.27 -3.85
CA ARG A 34 -1.40 -27.62 -3.37
C ARG A 34 -2.31 -27.93 -4.56
N LYS A 35 -2.96 -29.11 -4.53
CA LYS A 35 -3.78 -29.62 -5.66
C LYS A 35 -5.05 -28.81 -5.95
N HIS A 36 -5.59 -28.13 -4.95
CA HIS A 36 -6.84 -27.37 -5.03
C HIS A 36 -6.59 -25.85 -5.16
N GLY A 37 -5.50 -25.48 -5.83
CA GLY A 37 -5.07 -24.09 -5.98
C GLY A 37 -3.97 -23.72 -4.98
N GLU A 38 -3.00 -22.96 -5.45
CA GLU A 38 -1.83 -22.55 -4.67
C GLU A 38 -2.02 -21.19 -4.00
N TYR A 39 -2.75 -20.29 -4.67
CA TYR A 39 -3.01 -18.93 -4.22
C TYR A 39 -4.42 -18.79 -3.65
N ILE A 40 -4.50 -18.48 -2.36
CA ILE A 40 -5.74 -18.27 -1.63
C ILE A 40 -5.79 -16.83 -1.11
N LEU A 41 -6.92 -16.16 -1.30
CA LEU A 41 -7.15 -14.83 -0.78
C LEU A 41 -8.32 -14.83 0.23
N PHE A 42 -8.03 -14.48 1.47
CA PHE A 42 -9.05 -14.14 2.46
C PHE A 42 -9.37 -12.65 2.32
N CYS A 43 -10.64 -12.30 2.17
CA CYS A 43 -11.08 -10.92 2.03
C CYS A 43 -12.49 -10.75 2.60
N ARG A 44 -12.94 -9.50 2.68
CA ARG A 44 -14.29 -9.18 3.16
C ARG A 44 -15.35 -9.70 2.17
N GLU A 45 -16.46 -10.19 2.69
CA GLU A 45 -17.61 -10.56 1.87
C GLU A 45 -18.29 -9.33 1.25
N LYS A 46 -18.98 -9.53 0.13
CA LYS A 46 -19.95 -8.56 -0.40
C LYS A 46 -21.08 -8.38 0.61
N ASP A 47 -21.31 -7.15 1.02
CA ASP A 47 -22.37 -6.73 1.93
C ASP A 47 -23.05 -5.48 1.36
N PRO A 48 -24.25 -5.60 0.79
CA PRO A 48 -24.93 -4.46 0.14
C PRO A 48 -25.18 -3.28 1.07
N GLU A 49 -25.36 -3.53 2.36
CA GLU A 49 -25.54 -2.46 3.35
C GLU A 49 -24.22 -1.70 3.56
N GLN A 50 -23.13 -2.42 3.80
CA GLN A 50 -21.79 -1.83 3.97
C GLN A 50 -21.28 -1.19 2.68
N GLU A 51 -21.55 -1.79 1.52
CA GLU A 51 -21.17 -1.22 0.22
C GLU A 51 -21.87 0.10 -0.07
N THR A 52 -23.08 0.31 0.47
CA THR A 52 -23.80 1.59 0.38
C THR A 52 -23.03 2.71 1.09
N TRP A 53 -22.33 2.41 2.19
CA TRP A 53 -21.59 3.39 2.99
C TRP A 53 -20.13 3.54 2.60
N HIS A 54 -19.46 2.42 2.28
CA HIS A 54 -17.99 2.35 2.16
C HIS A 54 -17.49 2.03 0.75
N GLY A 55 -18.42 1.89 -0.22
CA GLY A 55 -18.09 1.53 -1.59
C GLY A 55 -18.05 0.02 -1.84
N ARG A 56 -17.89 -0.34 -3.10
CA ARG A 56 -17.95 -1.73 -3.58
C ARG A 56 -16.83 -2.59 -3.00
N ARG A 57 -17.14 -3.86 -2.79
CA ARG A 57 -16.18 -4.90 -2.38
C ARG A 57 -16.05 -5.95 -3.49
N ALA A 58 -14.86 -6.47 -3.67
CA ALA A 58 -14.62 -7.58 -4.60
C ALA A 58 -15.38 -8.84 -4.14
N GLY A 59 -15.36 -9.12 -2.84
CA GLY A 59 -15.87 -10.38 -2.30
C GLY A 59 -15.07 -11.57 -2.81
N GLN A 60 -15.52 -12.78 -2.48
CA GLN A 60 -14.84 -14.02 -2.86
C GLN A 60 -14.84 -14.26 -4.37
N GLU A 61 -15.96 -13.94 -5.04
CA GLU A 61 -16.07 -14.05 -6.50
C GLU A 61 -15.07 -13.11 -7.21
N GLY A 62 -15.04 -11.82 -6.82
CA GLY A 62 -14.11 -10.86 -7.40
C GLY A 62 -12.64 -11.17 -7.09
N ALA A 63 -12.35 -11.77 -5.92
CA ALA A 63 -11.00 -12.23 -5.60
C ALA A 63 -10.49 -13.28 -6.61
N VAL A 64 -11.37 -14.16 -7.07
CA VAL A 64 -11.03 -15.17 -8.08
C VAL A 64 -11.04 -14.58 -9.49
N GLU A 65 -12.06 -13.79 -9.86
CA GLU A 65 -12.25 -13.31 -11.22
C GLU A 65 -11.32 -12.15 -11.62
N ASP A 66 -11.06 -11.23 -10.67
CA ASP A 66 -10.34 -9.97 -10.93
C ASP A 66 -8.90 -9.97 -10.41
N TYR A 67 -8.58 -10.86 -9.45
CA TYR A 67 -7.27 -10.91 -8.77
C TYR A 67 -6.55 -12.25 -8.88
N ASP A 68 -7.02 -13.13 -9.77
CA ASP A 68 -6.40 -14.42 -10.09
C ASP A 68 -6.20 -15.36 -8.88
N ALA A 69 -6.98 -15.20 -7.80
CA ALA A 69 -6.94 -16.16 -6.71
C ALA A 69 -7.51 -17.51 -7.18
N ASP A 70 -6.83 -18.60 -6.84
CA ASP A 70 -7.34 -19.95 -7.12
C ASP A 70 -8.55 -20.29 -6.25
N ASP A 71 -8.58 -19.72 -5.03
CA ASP A 71 -9.65 -19.91 -4.05
C ASP A 71 -9.78 -18.66 -3.17
N SER A 72 -10.94 -18.41 -2.61
CA SER A 72 -11.16 -17.27 -1.71
C SER A 72 -12.16 -17.57 -0.62
N PHE A 73 -11.90 -17.05 0.57
CA PHE A 73 -12.73 -17.24 1.75
C PHE A 73 -13.00 -15.89 2.46
N PRO A 74 -14.10 -15.81 3.23
CA PRO A 74 -14.32 -14.68 4.12
C PRO A 74 -13.16 -14.50 5.11
N ILE A 75 -12.77 -13.28 5.36
CA ILE A 75 -11.69 -12.97 6.31
C ILE A 75 -12.05 -13.39 7.75
N GLU A 76 -13.33 -13.40 8.06
CA GLU A 76 -13.88 -13.82 9.34
C GLU A 76 -13.67 -15.33 9.59
N ASP A 77 -13.63 -16.15 8.53
CA ASP A 77 -13.46 -17.61 8.63
C ASP A 77 -11.98 -18.02 8.71
N MET A 78 -11.06 -17.07 8.73
CA MET A 78 -9.61 -17.34 8.69
C MET A 78 -9.13 -18.22 9.85
N ASP A 79 -9.66 -18.02 11.06
CA ASP A 79 -9.25 -18.82 12.24
C ASP A 79 -9.68 -20.30 12.14
N ASP A 80 -10.75 -20.57 11.42
CA ASP A 80 -11.25 -21.94 11.24
C ASP A 80 -10.56 -22.66 10.05
N ILE A 81 -10.19 -21.92 9.02
CA ILE A 81 -9.66 -22.47 7.75
C ILE A 81 -8.13 -22.58 7.78
N LEU A 82 -7.44 -21.54 8.26
CA LEU A 82 -5.98 -21.43 8.13
C LEU A 82 -5.20 -22.52 8.88
N PRO A 83 -5.64 -23.03 10.06
CA PRO A 83 -4.98 -24.18 10.68
C PRO A 83 -4.92 -25.40 9.76
N GLY A 84 -6.00 -25.69 9.01
CA GLY A 84 -6.03 -26.78 8.04
C GLY A 84 -5.11 -26.58 6.84
N LEU A 85 -4.86 -25.32 6.44
CA LEU A 85 -3.91 -24.98 5.38
C LEU A 85 -2.44 -25.08 5.83
N LEU A 86 -2.16 -24.88 7.11
CA LEU A 86 -0.83 -25.01 7.70
C LEU A 86 -0.45 -26.47 7.98
N GLU A 87 -1.44 -27.35 8.12
CA GLU A 87 -1.19 -28.77 8.38
C GLU A 87 -0.44 -29.41 7.21
N GLY A 88 0.60 -30.19 7.54
CA GLY A 88 1.42 -30.87 6.54
C GLY A 88 2.50 -30.02 5.88
N THR A 89 2.64 -28.74 6.27
CA THR A 89 3.72 -27.88 5.79
C THR A 89 4.95 -27.93 6.72
N ASP A 90 6.14 -27.73 6.18
CA ASP A 90 7.41 -27.73 6.93
C ASP A 90 7.72 -26.35 7.53
N ALA A 91 7.47 -25.29 6.76
CA ALA A 91 7.87 -23.93 7.09
C ALA A 91 6.75 -22.92 6.80
N ILE A 92 6.74 -21.83 7.58
CA ILE A 92 5.87 -20.68 7.40
C ILE A 92 6.74 -19.47 7.06
N PHE A 93 6.45 -18.84 5.93
CA PHE A 93 7.08 -17.60 5.51
C PHE A 93 6.15 -16.44 5.87
N ASN A 94 6.56 -15.60 6.83
CA ASN A 94 5.78 -14.45 7.29
C ASN A 94 6.68 -13.29 7.67
N ILE A 95 6.16 -12.06 7.62
CA ILE A 95 6.85 -10.85 8.10
C ILE A 95 6.58 -10.72 9.62
N MET A 96 7.27 -11.54 10.41
CA MET A 96 7.13 -11.53 11.87
C MET A 96 7.51 -10.18 12.46
N GLY A 97 6.69 -9.69 13.40
CA GLY A 97 6.91 -8.44 14.13
C GLY A 97 6.27 -7.21 13.49
N ARG A 98 5.79 -7.26 12.25
CA ARG A 98 5.11 -6.14 11.58
C ARG A 98 3.67 -5.98 12.09
N TYR A 99 2.97 -7.10 12.27
CA TYR A 99 1.56 -7.14 12.70
C TYR A 99 1.42 -8.06 13.92
N ALA A 100 1.62 -7.52 15.12
CA ALA A 100 1.68 -8.29 16.37
C ALA A 100 0.44 -9.14 16.62
N GLU A 101 -0.75 -8.64 16.28
CA GLU A 101 -2.00 -9.39 16.44
C GLU A 101 -2.06 -10.60 15.49
N PHE A 102 -1.60 -10.44 14.25
CA PHE A 102 -1.51 -11.54 13.29
C PHE A 102 -0.48 -12.58 13.73
N ASP A 103 0.67 -12.15 14.23
CA ASP A 103 1.70 -13.05 14.75
C ASP A 103 1.17 -13.91 15.92
N GLN A 104 0.39 -13.30 16.81
CA GLN A 104 -0.25 -14.04 17.93
C GLN A 104 -1.27 -15.08 17.41
N ARG A 105 -2.08 -14.72 16.41
CA ARG A 105 -2.99 -15.67 15.76
C ARG A 105 -2.23 -16.82 15.12
N LEU A 106 -1.19 -16.53 14.35
CA LEU A 106 -0.34 -17.52 13.68
C LEU A 106 0.26 -18.53 14.68
N ILE A 107 0.80 -18.03 15.81
CA ILE A 107 1.31 -18.88 16.89
C ILE A 107 0.18 -19.72 17.50
N GLY A 108 -1.01 -19.15 17.67
CA GLY A 108 -2.21 -19.82 18.16
C GLY A 108 -2.60 -21.01 17.26
N TRP A 109 -2.63 -20.82 15.94
CA TRP A 109 -2.95 -21.86 14.97
C TRP A 109 -1.93 -23.00 14.99
N VAL A 110 -0.64 -22.68 15.00
CA VAL A 110 0.43 -23.69 15.10
C VAL A 110 0.33 -24.48 16.40
N ASN A 111 0.03 -23.83 17.53
CA ASN A 111 -0.17 -24.51 18.82
C ASN A 111 -1.42 -25.40 18.80
N HIS A 112 -2.49 -24.98 18.12
CA HIS A 112 -3.70 -25.79 17.95
C HIS A 112 -3.38 -27.09 17.21
N ILE A 113 -2.64 -27.03 16.10
CA ILE A 113 -2.21 -28.22 15.34
C ILE A 113 -1.30 -29.11 16.21
N LYS A 114 -0.35 -28.51 16.95
CA LYS A 114 0.54 -29.24 17.88
C LYS A 114 -0.25 -30.02 18.95
N ALA A 115 -1.32 -29.45 19.48
CA ALA A 115 -2.15 -30.12 20.47
C ALA A 115 -2.83 -31.37 19.90
N GLN A 116 -3.08 -31.38 18.58
CA GLN A 116 -3.68 -32.52 17.85
C GLN A 116 -2.63 -33.50 17.29
N SER A 117 -1.33 -33.26 17.49
CA SER A 117 -0.22 -34.04 16.90
C SER A 117 -0.22 -35.54 17.31
N ARG A 118 -0.93 -35.96 18.38
CA ARG A 118 -1.16 -37.35 18.73
C ARG A 118 -1.86 -38.13 17.62
N ALA A 119 -2.54 -37.47 16.68
CA ALA A 119 -3.14 -38.03 15.49
C ALA A 119 -2.18 -38.24 14.32
N GLY A 120 -0.87 -37.91 14.49
CA GLY A 120 0.14 -38.05 13.46
C GLY A 120 0.22 -36.84 12.48
N LEU A 121 -0.37 -35.70 12.84
CA LEU A 121 -0.34 -34.51 12.04
C LEU A 121 1.07 -33.93 11.98
N HIS A 122 1.51 -33.53 10.79
CA HIS A 122 2.75 -32.79 10.59
C HIS A 122 2.52 -31.30 10.84
N VAL A 123 3.37 -30.70 11.66
CA VAL A 123 3.23 -29.30 12.11
C VAL A 123 4.43 -28.51 11.60
N PRO A 124 4.24 -27.31 11.06
CA PRO A 124 5.36 -26.47 10.64
C PRO A 124 6.29 -26.23 11.82
N SER A 125 7.59 -26.41 11.57
CA SER A 125 8.65 -26.28 12.57
C SER A 125 9.57 -25.08 12.31
N GLU A 126 9.53 -24.51 11.12
CA GLU A 126 10.36 -23.38 10.71
C GLU A 126 9.52 -22.12 10.48
N PHE A 127 10.02 -20.99 10.97
CA PHE A 127 9.48 -19.67 10.69
C PHE A 127 10.56 -18.86 9.97
N VAL A 128 10.28 -18.45 8.74
CA VAL A 128 11.23 -17.76 7.87
C VAL A 128 10.71 -16.37 7.56
N SER A 129 11.59 -15.35 7.67
CA SER A 129 11.23 -13.99 7.29
C SER A 129 10.96 -13.89 5.79
N LEU A 130 9.74 -13.44 5.45
CA LEU A 130 9.35 -13.19 4.07
C LEU A 130 10.02 -11.93 3.50
N ASP A 131 10.41 -10.98 4.34
CA ASP A 131 11.02 -9.71 3.94
C ASP A 131 12.21 -9.92 3.00
N TYR A 132 13.09 -10.85 3.33
CA TYR A 132 14.29 -11.12 2.52
C TYR A 132 13.93 -11.50 1.08
N ILE A 133 12.94 -12.36 0.91
CA ILE A 133 12.49 -12.83 -0.41
C ILE A 133 11.83 -11.66 -1.17
N LEU A 134 10.94 -10.93 -0.53
CA LEU A 134 10.21 -9.82 -1.16
C LEU A 134 11.15 -8.67 -1.55
N HIS A 135 12.09 -8.32 -0.69
CA HIS A 135 13.07 -7.28 -0.99
C HIS A 135 13.93 -7.64 -2.20
N ASP A 136 14.37 -8.89 -2.30
CA ASP A 136 15.15 -9.37 -3.46
C ASP A 136 14.31 -9.36 -4.74
N MET A 137 13.07 -9.86 -4.70
CA MET A 137 12.14 -9.83 -5.83
C MET A 137 11.85 -8.40 -6.31
N ARG A 138 11.67 -7.45 -5.39
CA ARG A 138 11.34 -6.05 -5.71
C ARG A 138 12.55 -5.19 -6.08
N LEU A 139 13.78 -5.70 -5.90
CA LEU A 139 14.99 -4.96 -6.25
C LEU A 139 15.07 -4.68 -7.75
N PHE A 140 14.73 -5.66 -8.59
CA PHE A 140 14.74 -5.55 -10.04
C PHE A 140 13.31 -5.42 -10.57
N LYS A 141 13.00 -4.24 -11.13
CA LYS A 141 11.65 -3.91 -11.60
C LYS A 141 11.37 -4.54 -12.95
N SER A 142 10.18 -5.09 -13.11
CA SER A 142 9.64 -5.56 -14.38
C SER A 142 9.42 -4.40 -15.37
N ARG A 143 9.08 -4.73 -16.61
CA ARG A 143 8.74 -3.71 -17.63
C ARG A 143 7.46 -2.94 -17.26
N GLU A 144 6.50 -3.62 -16.67
CA GLU A 144 5.22 -3.07 -16.24
C GLU A 144 5.42 -2.12 -15.07
N GLU A 145 6.20 -2.49 -14.07
CA GLU A 145 6.59 -1.62 -12.96
C GLU A 145 7.31 -0.36 -13.45
N LEU A 146 8.26 -0.51 -14.37
CA LEU A 146 8.97 0.63 -14.96
C LEU A 146 8.03 1.57 -15.73
N LYS A 147 6.96 1.07 -16.36
CA LYS A 147 5.94 1.93 -16.99
C LYS A 147 5.20 2.77 -15.95
N LEU A 148 4.81 2.16 -14.82
CA LEU A 148 4.12 2.87 -13.74
C LEU A 148 5.03 3.93 -13.09
N MET A 149 6.29 3.58 -12.80
CA MET A 149 7.28 4.51 -12.26
C MET A 149 7.52 5.69 -13.21
N ARG A 150 7.68 5.45 -14.52
CA ARG A 150 7.81 6.51 -15.53
C ARG A 150 6.57 7.36 -15.64
N LYS A 151 5.38 6.77 -15.52
CA LYS A 151 4.11 7.50 -15.50
C LYS A 151 4.05 8.44 -14.30
N ALA A 152 4.34 7.94 -13.10
CA ALA A 152 4.38 8.74 -11.88
C ALA A 152 5.41 9.90 -12.02
N ALA A 153 6.63 9.60 -12.45
CA ALA A 153 7.65 10.62 -12.67
C ALA A 153 7.21 11.69 -13.70
N THR A 154 6.59 11.29 -14.81
CA THR A 154 6.08 12.22 -15.82
C THR A 154 5.01 13.15 -15.29
N ILE A 155 4.09 12.64 -14.49
CA ILE A 155 3.04 13.46 -13.84
C ILE A 155 3.66 14.46 -12.90
N SER A 156 4.61 14.03 -12.06
CA SER A 156 5.30 14.94 -11.12
C SER A 156 6.15 15.99 -11.80
N VAL A 157 6.83 15.66 -12.90
CA VAL A 157 7.54 16.66 -13.71
C VAL A 157 6.59 17.75 -14.21
N ARG A 158 5.41 17.37 -14.73
CA ARG A 158 4.38 18.34 -15.19
C ARG A 158 3.87 19.23 -14.05
N ALA A 159 3.69 18.63 -12.86
CA ALA A 159 3.27 19.39 -11.68
C ALA A 159 4.34 20.42 -11.27
N HIS A 160 5.63 20.05 -11.25
CA HIS A 160 6.73 20.97 -11.01
C HIS A 160 6.80 22.08 -12.06
N GLU A 161 6.71 21.76 -13.34
CA GLU A 161 6.68 22.76 -14.42
C GLU A 161 5.48 23.71 -14.29
N ARG A 162 4.34 23.18 -13.86
CA ARG A 162 3.14 23.98 -13.61
C ARG A 162 3.36 24.93 -12.43
N ALA A 163 3.87 24.45 -11.31
CA ALA A 163 4.20 25.25 -10.14
C ALA A 163 5.19 26.38 -10.48
N MET A 164 6.28 26.07 -11.18
CA MET A 164 7.27 27.07 -11.63
C MET A 164 6.65 28.16 -12.51
N ARG A 165 5.71 27.79 -13.38
CA ARG A 165 5.04 28.77 -14.26
C ARG A 165 4.05 29.67 -13.52
N LEU A 166 3.42 29.17 -12.47
CA LEU A 166 2.34 29.85 -11.75
C LEU A 166 2.83 30.59 -10.50
N CYS A 167 4.00 30.23 -9.98
CA CYS A 167 4.59 30.88 -8.80
C CYS A 167 4.79 32.38 -9.02
N ARG A 168 4.33 33.19 -8.05
CA ARG A 168 4.46 34.64 -8.00
C ARG A 168 4.67 35.12 -6.57
N PRO A 169 5.43 36.18 -6.33
CA PRO A 169 5.47 36.85 -5.04
C PRO A 169 4.05 37.26 -4.58
N GLY A 170 3.80 37.17 -3.27
CA GLY A 170 2.51 37.45 -2.67
C GLY A 170 1.55 36.25 -2.63
N GLN A 171 1.88 35.13 -3.27
CA GLN A 171 1.16 33.90 -3.08
C GLN A 171 1.62 33.20 -1.79
N TYR A 172 0.76 32.35 -1.26
CA TYR A 172 1.11 31.49 -0.14
C TYR A 172 1.59 30.13 -0.63
N GLU A 173 2.46 29.48 0.13
CA GLU A 173 3.03 28.16 -0.16
C GLU A 173 1.93 27.10 -0.44
N TYR A 174 0.81 27.12 0.33
CA TYR A 174 -0.33 26.20 0.10
C TYR A 174 -1.01 26.41 -1.25
N GLN A 175 -0.94 27.60 -1.83
CA GLN A 175 -1.50 27.85 -3.17
C GLN A 175 -0.65 27.14 -4.24
N ILE A 176 0.64 27.10 -4.05
CA ILE A 176 1.54 26.34 -4.93
C ILE A 176 1.38 24.83 -4.69
N ALA A 177 1.20 24.39 -3.44
CA ALA A 177 0.89 22.98 -3.11
C ALA A 177 -0.41 22.52 -3.81
N ALA A 178 -1.42 23.37 -3.90
CA ALA A 178 -2.69 23.07 -4.58
C ALA A 178 -2.53 22.81 -6.09
N GLU A 179 -1.48 23.35 -6.73
CA GLU A 179 -1.20 23.09 -8.15
C GLU A 179 -0.71 21.65 -8.38
N PHE A 180 -0.02 21.08 -7.40
CA PHE A 180 0.36 19.66 -7.39
C PHE A 180 -0.85 18.76 -7.19
N ASP A 181 -1.72 19.09 -6.24
CA ASP A 181 -2.97 18.34 -5.99
C ASP A 181 -3.84 18.32 -7.27
N HIS A 182 -3.98 19.48 -7.95
CA HIS A 182 -4.70 19.57 -9.20
C HIS A 182 -4.12 18.65 -10.29
N GLU A 183 -2.80 18.71 -10.54
CA GLU A 183 -2.18 17.93 -11.61
C GLU A 183 -2.21 16.43 -11.32
N PHE A 184 -1.99 16.03 -10.07
CA PHE A 184 -2.04 14.64 -9.65
C PHE A 184 -3.45 14.05 -9.82
N ARG A 185 -4.47 14.70 -9.27
CA ARG A 185 -5.87 14.25 -9.36
C ARG A 185 -6.39 14.22 -10.79
N LYS A 186 -6.04 15.20 -11.59
CA LYS A 186 -6.39 15.25 -13.02
C LYS A 186 -5.84 14.04 -13.79
N CYS A 187 -4.69 13.50 -13.36
CA CYS A 187 -4.07 12.32 -13.96
C CYS A 187 -4.47 11.00 -13.30
N GLY A 188 -5.40 11.00 -12.34
CA GLY A 188 -5.81 9.82 -11.59
C GLY A 188 -4.72 9.30 -10.65
N ALA A 189 -3.79 10.16 -10.26
CA ALA A 189 -2.76 9.88 -9.28
C ALA A 189 -3.12 10.52 -7.91
N GLN A 190 -2.44 10.09 -6.86
CA GLN A 190 -2.53 10.68 -5.53
C GLN A 190 -1.14 11.12 -5.07
N HIS A 191 -1.09 11.92 -4.01
CA HIS A 191 0.19 12.26 -3.38
C HIS A 191 0.86 11.00 -2.83
N ALA A 192 2.16 10.82 -3.11
CA ALA A 192 2.97 9.78 -2.50
C ALA A 192 3.30 10.10 -1.03
N TYR A 193 3.43 11.39 -0.73
CA TYR A 193 3.68 11.97 0.59
C TYR A 193 3.16 13.42 0.62
N PRO A 194 2.96 14.03 1.80
CA PRO A 194 2.57 15.44 1.89
C PRO A 194 3.57 16.34 1.16
N ALA A 195 3.09 17.18 0.23
CA ALA A 195 3.96 18.07 -0.51
C ALA A 195 4.65 19.07 0.42
N ILE A 196 5.94 19.28 0.23
CA ILE A 196 6.76 20.28 0.91
C ILE A 196 6.95 21.44 -0.05
N VAL A 197 6.48 22.63 0.35
CA VAL A 197 6.62 23.87 -0.41
C VAL A 197 7.17 24.92 0.53
N GLY A 198 8.47 25.16 0.51
CA GLY A 198 9.16 26.06 1.45
C GLY A 198 9.80 27.24 0.75
N GLY A 199 9.27 28.47 0.99
CA GLY A 199 9.85 29.73 0.55
C GLY A 199 10.94 30.23 1.52
N GLY A 200 12.04 30.80 1.01
CA GLY A 200 13.09 31.40 1.81
C GLY A 200 13.64 30.46 2.89
N ALA A 201 13.53 30.83 4.15
CA ALA A 201 14.05 30.05 5.29
C ALA A 201 13.34 28.71 5.48
N ASN A 202 12.06 28.59 5.09
CA ASN A 202 11.29 27.34 5.20
C ASN A 202 11.86 26.23 4.31
N GLY A 203 12.50 26.58 3.18
CA GLY A 203 13.22 25.63 2.34
C GLY A 203 14.42 24.93 3.01
N CYS A 204 14.81 25.36 4.21
CA CYS A 204 15.85 24.70 5.02
C CYS A 204 15.29 23.69 6.03
N ILE A 205 13.97 23.54 6.12
CA ILE A 205 13.29 22.55 6.98
C ILE A 205 12.96 21.33 6.14
N LEU A 206 13.61 20.19 6.42
CA LEU A 206 13.55 19.00 5.54
C LEU A 206 12.13 18.46 5.31
N HIS A 207 11.32 18.35 6.35
CA HIS A 207 9.93 17.88 6.24
C HIS A 207 8.94 18.97 6.62
N TYR A 208 9.10 20.15 5.97
CA TYR A 208 8.20 21.27 6.14
C TYR A 208 6.84 21.00 5.48
N ALA A 209 5.82 20.73 6.28
CA ALA A 209 4.50 20.35 5.78
C ALA A 209 3.42 21.43 6.02
N GLU A 210 3.73 22.49 6.76
CA GLU A 210 2.79 23.56 7.08
C GLU A 210 2.35 24.32 5.85
N ASN A 211 3.27 24.63 4.94
CA ASN A 211 3.04 25.31 3.65
C ASN A 211 2.16 26.56 3.80
N ASN A 212 2.42 27.42 4.79
CA ASN A 212 1.49 28.49 5.15
C ASN A 212 2.06 29.90 5.12
N ASP A 213 3.31 30.09 4.74
CA ASP A 213 3.94 31.39 4.61
C ASP A 213 3.73 32.01 3.22
N GLU A 214 3.79 33.35 3.18
CA GLU A 214 3.73 34.15 1.96
C GLU A 214 5.10 34.16 1.25
N LEU A 215 5.10 33.86 -0.04
CA LEU A 215 6.28 33.90 -0.91
C LEU A 215 6.67 35.37 -1.20
N LYS A 216 7.93 35.69 -0.97
CA LYS A 216 8.47 37.05 -1.16
C LYS A 216 9.34 37.13 -2.42
N ASP A 217 9.34 38.30 -3.02
CA ASP A 217 10.23 38.59 -4.16
C ASP A 217 11.70 38.41 -3.75
N GLY A 218 12.46 37.66 -4.53
CA GLY A 218 13.86 37.35 -4.27
C GLY A 218 14.14 36.16 -3.37
N ASP A 219 13.11 35.52 -2.83
CA ASP A 219 13.27 34.25 -2.11
C ASP A 219 13.52 33.10 -3.10
N LEU A 220 14.23 32.06 -2.61
CA LEU A 220 14.26 30.77 -3.27
C LEU A 220 13.05 29.94 -2.79
N LEU A 221 12.38 29.27 -3.71
CA LEU A 221 11.31 28.32 -3.41
C LEU A 221 11.82 26.90 -3.61
N LEU A 222 11.85 26.11 -2.53
CA LEU A 222 12.07 24.67 -2.58
C LEU A 222 10.73 23.96 -2.62
N ILE A 223 10.58 23.04 -3.57
CA ILE A 223 9.42 22.15 -3.63
C ILE A 223 9.92 20.71 -3.66
N ASP A 224 9.41 19.91 -2.74
CA ASP A 224 9.59 18.46 -2.71
C ASP A 224 8.20 17.82 -2.76
N SER A 225 7.88 17.19 -3.88
CA SER A 225 6.58 16.56 -4.12
C SER A 225 6.66 15.47 -5.16
N GLY A 226 5.92 14.40 -4.91
CA GLY A 226 5.79 13.29 -5.82
C GLY A 226 4.40 12.68 -5.77
N CYS A 227 3.97 12.07 -6.88
CA CYS A 227 2.72 11.33 -6.93
C CYS A 227 2.94 9.83 -6.91
N GLU A 228 1.88 9.13 -6.52
CA GLU A 228 1.78 7.68 -6.59
C GLU A 228 0.73 7.27 -7.64
N VAL A 229 1.09 6.28 -8.46
CA VAL A 229 0.22 5.65 -9.46
C VAL A 229 0.23 4.15 -9.23
N GLN A 230 -0.89 3.57 -8.83
CA GLN A 230 -1.02 2.12 -8.57
C GLN A 230 0.09 1.56 -7.67
N GLY A 231 0.37 2.25 -6.56
CA GLY A 231 1.38 1.82 -5.59
C GLY A 231 2.84 2.17 -5.94
N TYR A 232 3.10 2.80 -7.11
CA TYR A 232 4.45 3.22 -7.53
C TYR A 232 4.59 4.75 -7.43
N ALA A 233 5.47 5.18 -6.54
CA ALA A 233 5.72 6.57 -6.25
C ALA A 233 6.80 7.19 -7.14
N SER A 234 6.71 8.50 -7.32
CA SER A 234 7.82 9.38 -7.71
C SER A 234 8.18 10.30 -6.57
N ASP A 235 9.40 10.81 -6.58
CA ASP A 235 9.95 11.68 -5.55
C ASP A 235 10.88 12.69 -6.25
N ILE A 236 10.50 13.98 -6.25
CA ILE A 236 11.23 15.01 -6.98
C ILE A 236 11.33 16.27 -6.13
N THR A 237 12.57 16.69 -5.85
CA THR A 237 12.84 17.99 -5.23
C THR A 237 13.42 18.95 -6.26
N ARG A 238 12.94 20.20 -6.29
CA ARG A 238 13.49 21.31 -7.08
C ARG A 238 13.48 22.62 -6.29
N THR A 239 14.53 23.40 -6.49
CA THR A 239 14.64 24.76 -5.94
C THR A 239 14.82 25.75 -7.09
N PHE A 240 14.07 26.84 -7.05
CA PHE A 240 14.10 27.89 -8.07
C PHE A 240 13.82 29.27 -7.46
N PRO A 241 14.24 30.38 -8.09
CA PRO A 241 13.96 31.73 -7.63
C PRO A 241 12.55 32.21 -7.96
#